data_40bc532fcd8da0c4def0e8ee16ec3886
#
_entry.id   40bc532fcd8da0c4def0e8ee16ec3886
#
_cell.length_a   1.000
_cell.length_b   1.000
_cell.length_c   1.000
_cell.angle_alpha   90.00
_cell.angle_beta   90.00
_cell.angle_gamma   90.00
#
_symmetry.space_group_name_H-M   'P 1'
#
loop_
_entity.id
_entity.type
_entity.pdbx_description
1 polymer ?
#
loop_
_entity_poly.entity_id
_entity_poly.type
_entity_poly.pdbx_seq_one_letter_code
_entity_poly.pdbx_strand_id
1 'polypeptide(L)'
;MSERVLIQSVDHYEIKDKDTGVINLIDQVYYFNDYREASAQNAGVKPIKTPCSPEISKEIMAALPGCSIGIFDIDAKSRPGAGGKPTQMIVAAKLVRLINLTDLLSVKPQSVPKAA
;
A
#
# COMPACT_ATOMS: atom_id res chain seq x y z
N MET A 1 10.99 -0.39 13.94
CA MET A 1 10.83 1.05 13.65
C MET A 1 9.67 1.21 12.69
N SER A 2 8.70 2.07 13.00
CA SER A 2 7.53 2.26 12.15
C SER A 2 7.78 3.31 11.07
N GLU A 3 7.12 3.14 9.96
CA GLU A 3 7.12 4.09 8.85
C GLU A 3 5.70 4.61 8.65
N ARG A 4 5.55 5.92 8.46
CA ARG A 4 4.25 6.51 8.17
C ARG A 4 4.04 6.56 6.66
N VAL A 5 2.94 5.98 6.20
CA VAL A 5 2.64 5.83 4.77
C VAL A 5 1.17 6.14 4.50
N LEU A 6 0.86 6.43 3.24
CA LEU A 6 -0.52 6.55 2.77
C LEU A 6 -0.90 5.26 2.05
N ILE A 7 -1.75 4.46 2.68
CA ILE A 7 -2.23 3.21 2.07
C ILE A 7 -3.40 3.55 1.14
N GLN A 8 -3.24 3.22 -0.14
CA GLN A 8 -4.29 3.44 -1.14
C GLN A 8 -5.18 2.22 -1.35
N SER A 9 -4.64 1.01 -1.19
CA SER A 9 -5.42 -0.21 -1.36
C SER A 9 -4.71 -1.41 -0.74
N VAL A 10 -5.48 -2.47 -0.51
CA VAL A 10 -4.97 -3.75 -0.03
C VAL A 10 -5.67 -4.86 -0.80
N ASP A 11 -4.91 -5.89 -1.14
CA ASP A 11 -5.44 -7.09 -1.78
C ASP A 11 -5.40 -8.27 -0.81
N HIS A 12 -6.46 -9.06 -0.84
CA HIS A 12 -6.56 -10.31 -0.08
C HIS A 12 -7.37 -11.29 -0.92
N TYR A 13 -6.70 -12.18 -1.64
CA TYR A 13 -7.38 -13.15 -2.51
C TYR A 13 -6.56 -14.43 -2.64
N GLU A 14 -7.17 -15.45 -3.25
CA GLU A 14 -6.55 -16.74 -3.48
C GLU A 14 -6.35 -16.98 -4.97
N ILE A 15 -5.22 -17.58 -5.30
CA ILE A 15 -4.95 -18.11 -6.65
C ILE A 15 -4.84 -19.62 -6.53
N LYS A 16 -5.69 -20.35 -7.29
CA LYS A 16 -5.63 -21.79 -7.35
C LYS A 16 -4.92 -22.21 -8.63
N ASP A 17 -3.86 -23.02 -8.47
CA ASP A 17 -3.16 -23.60 -9.60
C ASP A 17 -4.03 -24.72 -10.19
N LYS A 18 -4.35 -24.62 -11.50
CA LYS A 18 -5.21 -25.59 -12.18
C LYS A 18 -4.57 -26.96 -12.30
N ASP A 19 -3.24 -27.04 -12.36
CA ASP A 19 -2.53 -28.29 -12.57
C ASP A 19 -2.27 -29.04 -11.27
N THR A 20 -1.92 -28.33 -10.21
CA THR A 20 -1.53 -28.93 -8.93
C THR A 20 -2.61 -28.87 -7.88
N GLY A 21 -3.61 -28.00 -8.03
CA GLY A 21 -4.64 -27.74 -7.02
C GLY A 21 -4.13 -26.93 -5.82
N VAL A 22 -2.89 -26.46 -5.87
CA VAL A 22 -2.31 -25.67 -4.78
C VAL A 22 -3.00 -24.30 -4.73
N ILE A 23 -3.38 -23.88 -3.51
CA ILE A 23 -3.97 -22.56 -3.26
C ILE A 23 -2.87 -21.66 -2.72
N ASN A 24 -2.65 -20.54 -3.38
CA ASN A 24 -1.73 -19.49 -2.92
C ASN A 24 -2.54 -18.30 -2.45
N LEU A 25 -2.26 -17.84 -1.22
CA LEU A 25 -2.88 -16.64 -0.68
C LEU A 25 -2.05 -15.43 -1.10
N ILE A 26 -2.72 -14.43 -1.64
CA ILE A 26 -2.11 -13.16 -2.02
C ILE A 26 -2.61 -12.09 -1.08
N ASP A 27 -1.71 -11.56 -0.27
CA ASP A 27 -1.96 -10.48 0.66
C ASP A 27 -0.90 -9.41 0.44
N GLN A 28 -1.32 -8.25 -0.01
CA GLN A 28 -0.37 -7.19 -0.36
C GLN A 28 -1.00 -5.82 -0.19
N VAL A 29 -0.16 -4.85 0.11
CA VAL A 29 -0.56 -3.47 0.37
C VAL A 29 0.08 -2.57 -0.68
N TYR A 30 -0.71 -1.66 -1.23
CA TYR A 30 -0.22 -0.58 -2.10
C TYR A 30 -0.24 0.71 -1.31
N TYR A 31 0.90 1.38 -1.23
CA TYR A 31 1.03 2.59 -0.44
C TYR A 31 2.01 3.58 -1.06
N PHE A 32 1.92 4.82 -0.61
CA PHE A 32 2.89 5.86 -0.91
C PHE A 32 3.64 6.22 0.37
N ASN A 33 4.94 6.47 0.24
CA ASN A 33 5.71 7.17 1.25
C ASN A 33 6.27 8.45 0.63
N ASP A 34 7.09 9.17 1.36
CA ASP A 34 7.66 10.43 0.87
C ASP A 34 8.97 10.24 0.08
N TYR A 35 9.33 9.00 -0.21
CA TYR A 35 10.51 8.71 -1.03
C TYR A 35 10.22 8.97 -2.50
N ARG A 36 11.11 9.70 -3.13
CA ARG A 36 11.05 9.95 -4.57
C ARG A 36 12.44 9.89 -5.16
N GLU A 37 12.60 9.08 -6.19
CA GLU A 37 13.82 9.05 -6.96
C GLU A 37 13.78 10.16 -8.01
N ALA A 38 14.75 11.08 -7.95
CA ALA A 38 14.80 12.19 -8.89
C ALA A 38 15.15 11.69 -10.30
N SER A 39 14.33 12.05 -11.28
CA SER A 39 14.52 11.68 -12.67
C SER A 39 13.89 12.72 -13.58
N ALA A 40 14.55 13.01 -14.70
CA ALA A 40 13.98 13.89 -15.72
C ALA A 40 12.80 13.25 -16.46
N GLN A 41 12.58 11.95 -16.28
CA GLN A 41 11.58 11.18 -17.02
C GLN A 41 10.33 10.87 -16.21
N ASN A 42 10.28 11.28 -14.95
CA ASN A 42 9.11 11.04 -14.11
C ASN A 42 8.83 12.22 -13.19
N ALA A 43 7.62 12.24 -12.66
CA ALA A 43 7.19 13.22 -11.66
C ALA A 43 6.25 12.54 -10.68
N GLY A 44 6.09 13.16 -9.50
CA GLY A 44 5.24 12.64 -8.45
C GLY A 44 5.88 11.48 -7.70
N VAL A 45 5.07 10.82 -6.88
CA VAL A 45 5.50 9.70 -6.04
C VAL A 45 4.87 8.42 -6.58
N LYS A 46 5.68 7.38 -6.75
CA LYS A 46 5.20 6.09 -7.25
C LYS A 46 4.72 5.21 -6.12
N PRO A 47 3.65 4.44 -6.33
CA PRO A 47 3.17 3.50 -5.32
C PRO A 47 4.16 2.36 -5.12
N ILE A 48 4.20 1.88 -3.89
CA ILE A 48 5.00 0.73 -3.47
C ILE A 48 4.04 -0.41 -3.18
N LYS A 49 4.38 -1.61 -3.63
CA LYS A 49 3.64 -2.83 -3.32
C LYS A 49 4.48 -3.70 -2.40
N THR A 50 3.93 -4.05 -1.24
CA THR A 50 4.64 -4.87 -0.26
C THR A 50 3.70 -5.97 0.27
N PRO A 51 4.17 -7.21 0.37
CA PRO A 51 3.37 -8.27 0.96
C PRO A 51 3.12 -8.03 2.45
N CYS A 52 2.01 -8.56 2.94
CA CYS A 52 1.66 -8.50 4.35
C CYS A 52 1.06 -9.84 4.80
N SER A 53 0.86 -10.01 6.11
CA SER A 53 0.17 -11.19 6.62
C SER A 53 -1.32 -11.11 6.34
N PRO A 54 -2.05 -12.25 6.27
CA PRO A 54 -3.51 -12.23 6.08
C PRO A 54 -4.25 -11.42 7.15
N GLU A 55 -3.77 -11.45 8.39
CA GLU A 55 -4.36 -10.68 9.49
C GLU A 55 -4.27 -9.18 9.22
N ILE A 56 -3.14 -8.72 8.70
CA ILE A 56 -2.92 -7.31 8.37
C ILE A 56 -3.81 -6.89 7.20
N SER A 57 -3.96 -7.73 6.17
CA SER A 57 -4.90 -7.47 5.08
C SER A 57 -6.30 -7.21 5.61
N LYS A 58 -6.79 -8.08 6.49
CA LYS A 58 -8.13 -7.98 7.07
C LYS A 58 -8.29 -6.71 7.91
N GLU A 59 -7.27 -6.37 8.71
CA GLU A 59 -7.29 -5.14 9.52
C GLU A 59 -7.37 -3.89 8.63
N ILE A 60 -6.58 -3.84 7.56
CA ILE A 60 -6.60 -2.70 6.65
C ILE A 60 -7.92 -2.64 5.89
N MET A 61 -8.44 -3.76 5.42
CA MET A 61 -9.75 -3.81 4.74
C MET A 61 -10.85 -3.26 5.63
N ALA A 62 -10.85 -3.63 6.91
CA ALA A 62 -11.83 -3.11 7.87
C ALA A 62 -11.66 -1.63 8.14
N ALA A 63 -10.43 -1.11 8.03
CA ALA A 63 -10.12 0.29 8.30
C ALA A 63 -10.38 1.21 7.10
N LEU A 64 -10.59 0.66 5.88
CA LEU A 64 -10.79 1.45 4.66
C LEU A 64 -12.17 1.20 4.05
N PRO A 65 -13.26 1.67 4.68
CA PRO A 65 -14.61 1.47 4.13
C PRO A 65 -14.86 2.39 2.92
N GLY A 66 -15.62 1.88 1.94
CA GLY A 66 -16.05 2.68 0.78
C GLY A 66 -14.89 3.23 -0.03
N CYS A 67 -15.02 4.48 -0.45
CA CYS A 67 -14.01 5.19 -1.22
C CYS A 67 -13.05 5.93 -0.30
N SER A 68 -12.25 5.19 0.47
CA SER A 68 -11.32 5.80 1.42
C SER A 68 -9.89 5.30 1.24
N ILE A 69 -8.96 6.15 1.63
CA ILE A 69 -7.54 5.86 1.76
C ILE A 69 -7.13 6.25 3.17
N GLY A 70 -5.98 5.81 3.64
CA GLY A 70 -5.62 6.07 5.02
C GLY A 70 -4.14 6.29 5.24
N ILE A 71 -3.84 7.16 6.19
CA ILE A 71 -2.48 7.31 6.70
C ILE A 71 -2.31 6.30 7.82
N PHE A 72 -1.30 5.45 7.69
CA PHE A 72 -1.00 4.38 8.64
C PHE A 72 0.44 4.46 9.09
N ASP A 73 0.69 4.03 10.31
CA ASP A 73 2.03 3.68 10.75
C ASP A 73 2.18 2.17 10.55
N ILE A 74 3.15 1.76 9.76
CA ILE A 74 3.41 0.34 9.45
C ILE A 74 4.76 -0.09 9.97
N ASP A 75 4.85 -1.36 10.34
CA ASP A 75 6.11 -2.02 10.65
C ASP A 75 6.31 -3.17 9.67
N ALA A 76 7.54 -3.30 9.19
CA ALA A 76 7.90 -4.37 8.27
C ALA A 76 9.07 -5.18 8.84
N LYS A 77 9.11 -6.45 8.51
CA LYS A 77 10.23 -7.34 8.85
C LYS A 77 10.72 -8.04 7.61
N SER A 78 12.00 -8.32 7.58
CA SER A 78 12.58 -9.17 6.55
C SER A 78 12.21 -10.63 6.79
N ARG A 79 11.88 -11.34 5.73
CA ARG A 79 11.64 -12.77 5.77
C ARG A 79 12.35 -13.43 4.58
N PRO A 80 12.63 -14.75 4.63
CA PRO A 80 13.14 -15.44 3.46
C PRO A 80 12.13 -15.39 2.32
N GLY A 81 12.59 -14.92 1.17
CA GLY A 81 11.79 -14.90 -0.06
C GLY A 81 12.26 -16.00 -1.02
N ALA A 82 11.80 -15.92 -2.26
CA ALA A 82 12.20 -16.85 -3.31
C ALA A 82 13.72 -16.79 -3.52
N GLY A 83 14.35 -17.97 -3.59
CA GLY A 83 15.79 -18.08 -3.76
C GLY A 83 16.61 -17.66 -2.53
N GLY A 84 15.99 -17.59 -1.35
CA GLY A 84 16.66 -17.21 -0.11
C GLY A 84 16.97 -15.73 0.04
N LYS A 85 16.49 -14.89 -0.87
CA LYS A 85 16.67 -13.43 -0.79
C LYS A 85 15.73 -12.85 0.26
N PRO A 86 16.17 -11.85 1.06
CA PRO A 86 15.27 -11.22 2.02
C PRO A 86 14.18 -10.44 1.32
N THR A 87 12.96 -10.58 1.82
CA THR A 87 11.77 -9.87 1.35
C THR A 87 11.14 -9.15 2.54
N GLN A 88 10.78 -7.89 2.35
CA GLN A 88 10.07 -7.13 3.38
C GLN A 88 8.61 -7.56 3.43
N MET A 89 8.09 -7.71 4.64
CA MET A 89 6.69 -8.06 4.89
C MET A 89 6.12 -7.15 5.96
N ILE A 90 4.97 -6.54 5.70
CA ILE A 90 4.30 -5.71 6.69
C ILE A 90 3.70 -6.61 7.76
N VAL A 91 4.09 -6.39 9.01
CA VAL A 91 3.67 -7.21 10.15
C VAL A 91 2.80 -6.44 11.14
N ALA A 92 2.68 -5.13 10.98
CA ALA A 92 1.79 -4.30 11.79
C ALA A 92 1.36 -3.09 11.00
N ALA A 93 0.12 -2.66 11.20
CA ALA A 93 -0.43 -1.45 10.57
C ALA A 93 -1.40 -0.80 11.55
N LYS A 94 -1.19 0.48 11.82
CA LYS A 94 -2.03 1.27 12.72
C LYS A 94 -2.57 2.48 12.00
N LEU A 95 -3.89 2.62 11.93
CA LEU A 95 -4.53 3.76 11.29
C LEU A 95 -4.24 5.04 12.09
N VAL A 96 -3.72 6.04 11.41
CA VAL A 96 -3.49 7.38 11.96
C VAL A 96 -4.63 8.32 11.56
N ARG A 97 -5.00 8.31 10.28
CA ARG A 97 -6.06 9.17 9.77
C ARG A 97 -6.72 8.55 8.55
N LEU A 98 -8.05 8.52 8.55
CA LEU A 98 -8.83 8.10 7.40
C LEU A 98 -9.13 9.29 6.51
N ILE A 99 -8.99 9.13 5.20
CA ILE A 99 -9.27 10.17 4.21
C ILE A 99 -10.37 9.67 3.29
N ASN A 100 -11.46 10.42 3.21
CA ASN A 100 -12.52 10.14 2.24
C ASN A 100 -12.09 10.65 0.88
N LEU A 101 -11.95 9.74 -0.08
CA LEU A 101 -11.44 10.09 -1.41
C LEU A 101 -12.44 10.95 -2.18
N THR A 102 -13.74 10.72 -2.01
CA THR A 102 -14.77 11.51 -2.66
C THR A 102 -14.69 12.98 -2.22
N ASP A 103 -14.54 13.22 -0.91
CA ASP A 103 -14.38 14.57 -0.39
C ASP A 103 -13.09 15.22 -0.88
N LEU A 104 -12.01 14.46 -0.91
CA LEU A 104 -10.72 14.96 -1.38
C LEU A 104 -10.78 15.39 -2.84
N LEU A 105 -11.49 14.64 -3.68
CA LEU A 105 -11.61 14.93 -5.10
C LEU A 105 -12.66 16.01 -5.41
N SER A 106 -13.43 16.45 -4.42
CA SER A 106 -14.44 17.51 -4.57
C SER A 106 -13.90 18.91 -4.38
N VAL A 107 -12.61 19.06 -4.11
CA VAL A 107 -12.02 20.38 -3.91
C VAL A 107 -12.05 21.19 -5.21
N LYS A 108 -12.13 22.52 -5.09
CA LYS A 108 -12.14 23.39 -6.25
C LYS A 108 -10.79 23.36 -6.97
N PRO A 109 -10.78 23.49 -8.31
CA PRO A 109 -9.53 23.57 -9.05
C PRO A 109 -8.64 24.70 -8.54
N GLN A 110 -7.35 24.39 -8.42
CA GLN A 110 -6.33 25.35 -8.02
C GLN A 110 -5.49 25.73 -9.22
N SER A 111 -5.10 27.03 -9.31
CA SER A 111 -4.18 27.45 -10.35
C SER A 111 -2.85 26.74 -10.18
N VAL A 112 -2.39 26.08 -11.24
CA VAL A 112 -1.07 25.48 -11.24
C VAL A 112 -0.04 26.53 -11.61
N PRO A 113 1.00 26.76 -10.78
CA PRO A 113 2.05 27.70 -11.15
C PRO A 113 2.72 27.26 -12.44
N LYS A 114 2.89 28.21 -13.36
CA LYS A 114 3.65 27.92 -14.57
C LYS A 114 5.10 27.64 -14.20
N ALA A 115 5.61 26.52 -14.67
CA ALA A 115 7.04 26.26 -14.56
C ALA A 115 7.80 27.34 -15.31
N ALA A 116 8.66 28.03 -14.61
CA ALA A 116 9.48 29.06 -15.22
C ALA A 116 10.57 28.43 -16.10
#